data_560e93593e428c963bfad70a5c510676
#
_entry.id   560e93593e428c963bfad70a5c510676
#
_cell.length_a   1.000
_cell.length_b   1.000
_cell.length_c   1.000
_cell.angle_alpha   90.00
_cell.angle_beta   90.00
_cell.angle_gamma   90.00
#
_symmetry.space_group_name_H-M   'P 1'
#
loop_
_entity.id
_entity.type
_entity.pdbx_description
1 polymer ?
#
loop_
_entity_poly.entity_id
_entity_poly.type
_entity_poly.pdbx_seq_one_letter_code
_entity_poly.pdbx_strand_id
1 'polypeptide(L)'
;MFNKYPVDSIGVSAAGFISSDRQTILATPNIAGWNGVNLDQELTQIIGKRIVLENDANSAAWGEFKFGAGRGRKDLMMLTLGTGVGGGLILNGSLFRGAFGIGAELGHIRLIPDGHLCGCGSRGCLEQYASGSALMRHAREAINASP
;
A
#
# COMPACT_ATOMS: atom_id res chain seq x y z
N MET A 1 -27.60 -4.09 4.67
CA MET A 1 -27.06 -3.09 3.72
C MET A 1 -26.96 -3.69 2.30
N PHE A 2 -26.40 -4.88 2.12
CA PHE A 2 -26.20 -5.49 0.78
C PHE A 2 -27.47 -5.91 0.04
N ASN A 3 -28.60 -6.09 0.73
CA ASN A 3 -29.88 -6.42 0.09
C ASN A 3 -30.56 -5.21 -0.60
N LYS A 4 -30.08 -4.00 -0.34
CA LYS A 4 -30.66 -2.77 -0.93
C LYS A 4 -30.08 -2.46 -2.31
N TYR A 5 -28.87 -2.92 -2.58
CA TYR A 5 -28.17 -2.70 -3.85
C TYR A 5 -27.62 -4.04 -4.35
N PRO A 6 -27.99 -4.49 -5.56
CA PRO A 6 -27.40 -5.68 -6.15
C PRO A 6 -25.94 -5.41 -6.49
N VAL A 7 -25.03 -6.08 -5.80
CA VAL A 7 -23.58 -6.03 -6.08
C VAL A 7 -23.09 -7.46 -6.31
N ASP A 8 -22.25 -7.64 -7.31
CA ASP A 8 -21.67 -8.95 -7.66
C ASP A 8 -20.36 -9.22 -6.95
N SER A 9 -19.62 -8.16 -6.61
CA SER A 9 -18.31 -8.25 -5.97
C SER A 9 -18.05 -7.04 -5.08
N ILE A 10 -17.12 -7.21 -4.14
CA ILE A 10 -16.70 -6.18 -3.18
C ILE A 10 -15.18 -6.06 -3.27
N GLY A 11 -14.70 -4.83 -3.51
CA GLY A 11 -13.29 -4.49 -3.38
C GLY A 11 -12.93 -4.19 -1.92
N VAL A 12 -11.83 -4.76 -1.46
CA VAL A 12 -11.27 -4.48 -0.14
C VAL A 12 -9.85 -3.95 -0.30
N SER A 13 -9.64 -2.73 0.16
CA SER A 13 -8.31 -2.10 0.23
C SER A 13 -7.74 -2.31 1.62
N ALA A 14 -6.59 -2.96 1.72
CA ALA A 14 -5.98 -3.33 2.98
C ALA A 14 -4.52 -2.88 3.06
N ALA A 15 -4.13 -2.31 4.20
CA ALA A 15 -2.74 -1.97 4.47
C ALA A 15 -1.93 -3.25 4.71
N GLY A 16 -0.97 -3.55 3.83
CA GLY A 16 -0.10 -4.72 3.92
C GLY A 16 0.21 -5.35 2.57
N PHE A 17 0.99 -6.42 2.61
CA PHE A 17 1.36 -7.19 1.43
C PHE A 17 0.25 -8.17 1.08
N ILE A 18 -0.29 -8.06 -0.11
CA ILE A 18 -1.36 -8.92 -0.62
C ILE A 18 -0.76 -9.93 -1.60
N SER A 19 -1.13 -11.20 -1.46
CA SER A 19 -0.70 -12.28 -2.35
C SER A 19 -1.06 -12.00 -3.81
N SER A 20 -0.32 -12.63 -4.74
CA SER A 20 -0.53 -12.44 -6.18
C SER A 20 -1.92 -12.86 -6.65
N ASP A 21 -2.54 -13.85 -6.00
CA ASP A 21 -3.91 -14.30 -6.25
C ASP A 21 -4.98 -13.40 -5.61
N ARG A 22 -4.58 -12.39 -4.81
CA ARG A 22 -5.46 -11.39 -4.18
C ARG A 22 -6.43 -11.97 -3.14
N GLN A 23 -6.00 -12.99 -2.43
CA GLN A 23 -6.84 -13.67 -1.43
C GLN A 23 -6.30 -13.53 -0.01
N THR A 24 -4.97 -13.43 0.13
CA THR A 24 -4.31 -13.54 1.43
C THR A 24 -3.54 -12.26 1.76
N ILE A 25 -3.64 -11.82 3.00
CA ILE A 25 -2.73 -10.83 3.57
C ILE A 25 -1.47 -11.57 4.02
N LEU A 26 -0.38 -11.44 3.26
CA LEU A 26 0.89 -12.10 3.55
C LEU A 26 1.52 -11.57 4.83
N ALA A 27 1.55 -10.24 4.95
CA ALA A 27 2.05 -9.55 6.12
C ALA A 27 1.47 -8.13 6.20
N THR A 28 1.25 -7.66 7.41
CA THR A 28 0.90 -6.26 7.69
C THR A 28 1.62 -5.79 8.94
N PRO A 29 2.34 -4.66 8.90
CA PRO A 29 3.04 -4.13 10.06
C PRO A 29 2.10 -3.50 11.09
N ASN A 30 0.89 -3.12 10.68
CA ASN A 30 0.02 -2.24 11.46
C ASN A 30 -1.21 -2.94 12.06
N ILE A 31 -1.51 -4.18 11.68
CA ILE A 31 -2.69 -4.90 12.16
C ILE A 31 -2.27 -6.26 12.72
N ALA A 32 -2.27 -6.37 14.04
CA ALA A 32 -1.92 -7.60 14.71
C ALA A 32 -2.92 -8.73 14.36
N GLY A 33 -2.40 -9.94 14.13
CA GLY A 33 -3.22 -11.13 13.87
C GLY A 33 -3.66 -11.31 12.40
N TRP A 34 -3.27 -10.42 11.50
CA TRP A 34 -3.68 -10.50 10.09
C TRP A 34 -2.63 -11.15 9.16
N ASN A 35 -1.46 -11.48 9.68
CA ASN A 35 -0.43 -12.15 8.88
C ASN A 35 -0.84 -13.58 8.50
N GLY A 36 -0.80 -13.89 7.22
CA GLY A 36 -1.17 -15.20 6.68
C GLY A 36 -2.68 -15.46 6.61
N VAL A 37 -3.52 -14.44 6.86
CA VAL A 37 -4.99 -14.59 6.84
C VAL A 37 -5.50 -14.60 5.40
N ASN A 38 -6.27 -15.63 5.02
CA ASN A 38 -7.03 -15.65 3.79
C ASN A 38 -8.33 -14.83 3.97
N LEU A 39 -8.20 -13.52 3.79
CA LEU A 39 -9.29 -12.58 4.01
C LEU A 39 -10.42 -12.72 2.97
N ASP A 40 -10.10 -13.16 1.74
CA ASP A 40 -11.11 -13.47 0.73
C ASP A 40 -12.05 -14.58 1.24
N GLN A 41 -11.50 -15.67 1.74
CA GLN A 41 -12.30 -16.80 2.25
C GLN A 41 -13.16 -16.37 3.44
N GLU A 42 -12.58 -15.67 4.42
CA GLU A 42 -13.31 -15.24 5.61
C GLU A 42 -14.45 -14.29 5.27
N LEU A 43 -14.19 -13.27 4.48
CA LEU A 43 -15.22 -12.30 4.09
C LEU A 43 -16.27 -12.91 3.16
N THR A 44 -15.88 -13.78 2.24
CA THR A 44 -16.84 -14.47 1.34
C THR A 44 -17.80 -15.34 2.14
N GLN A 45 -17.33 -16.03 3.19
CA GLN A 45 -18.19 -16.82 4.07
C GLN A 45 -19.21 -15.96 4.82
N ILE A 46 -18.80 -14.78 5.28
CA ILE A 46 -19.68 -13.86 6.03
C ILE A 46 -20.68 -13.14 5.12
N ILE A 47 -20.19 -12.68 3.97
CA ILE A 47 -20.93 -11.73 3.10
C ILE A 47 -21.67 -12.46 1.98
N GLY A 48 -21.20 -13.64 1.56
CA GLY A 48 -21.78 -14.40 0.44
C GLY A 48 -21.53 -13.74 -0.92
N LYS A 49 -20.47 -12.91 -1.06
CA LYS A 49 -20.11 -12.20 -2.28
C LYS A 49 -18.63 -12.41 -2.59
N ARG A 50 -18.29 -12.33 -3.88
CA ARG A 50 -16.90 -12.35 -4.31
C ARG A 50 -16.14 -11.15 -3.72
N ILE A 51 -15.01 -11.43 -3.10
CA ILE A 51 -14.12 -10.42 -2.56
C ILE A 51 -12.92 -10.26 -3.52
N VAL A 52 -12.41 -9.06 -3.64
CA VAL A 52 -11.18 -8.75 -4.37
C VAL A 52 -10.32 -7.88 -3.48
N LEU A 53 -9.22 -8.44 -3.00
CA LEU A 53 -8.27 -7.72 -2.16
C LEU A 53 -7.28 -6.93 -3.00
N GLU A 54 -6.88 -5.77 -2.51
CA GLU A 54 -5.75 -5.03 -3.03
C GLU A 54 -5.04 -4.26 -1.91
N ASN A 55 -3.74 -4.02 -2.08
CA ASN A 55 -3.00 -3.10 -1.22
C ASN A 55 -3.58 -1.68 -1.33
N ASP A 56 -3.50 -0.91 -0.26
CA ASP A 56 -4.09 0.44 -0.16
C ASP A 56 -3.46 1.44 -1.14
N ALA A 57 -2.14 1.48 -1.27
CA ALA A 57 -1.46 2.36 -2.23
C ALA A 57 -1.74 1.94 -3.69
N ASN A 58 -1.77 0.64 -3.96
CA ASN A 58 -2.17 0.09 -5.26
C ASN A 58 -3.62 0.44 -5.60
N SER A 59 -4.52 0.34 -4.63
CA SER A 59 -5.94 0.71 -4.80
C SER A 59 -6.08 2.20 -5.12
N ALA A 60 -5.33 3.05 -4.43
CA ALA A 60 -5.32 4.48 -4.68
C ALA A 60 -4.77 4.78 -6.08
N ALA A 61 -3.65 4.17 -6.48
CA ALA A 61 -3.08 4.35 -7.83
C ALA A 61 -4.06 3.89 -8.92
N TRP A 62 -4.76 2.78 -8.70
CA TRP A 62 -5.78 2.31 -9.62
C TRP A 62 -6.97 3.26 -9.71
N GLY A 63 -7.40 3.83 -8.58
CA GLY A 63 -8.45 4.84 -8.52
C GLY A 63 -8.09 6.10 -9.30
N GLU A 64 -6.88 6.62 -9.11
CA GLU A 64 -6.36 7.77 -9.86
C GLU A 64 -6.22 7.48 -11.37
N PHE A 65 -5.80 6.29 -11.72
CA PHE A 65 -5.72 5.86 -13.11
C PHE A 65 -7.08 5.80 -13.80
N LYS A 66 -8.11 5.29 -13.10
CA LYS A 66 -9.46 5.12 -13.69
C LYS A 66 -10.29 6.40 -13.66
N PHE A 67 -10.22 7.17 -12.59
CA PHE A 67 -11.16 8.24 -12.31
C PHE A 67 -10.50 9.59 -12.05
N GLY A 68 -9.20 9.62 -11.73
CA GLY A 68 -8.46 10.81 -11.34
C GLY A 68 -7.46 11.29 -12.40
N ALA A 69 -6.30 11.74 -11.92
CA ALA A 69 -5.25 12.39 -12.72
C ALA A 69 -4.65 11.49 -13.81
N GLY A 70 -4.75 10.16 -13.66
CA GLY A 70 -4.25 9.18 -14.62
C GLY A 70 -5.20 8.85 -15.78
N ARG A 71 -6.39 9.44 -15.83
CA ARG A 71 -7.37 9.15 -16.91
C ARG A 71 -6.78 9.36 -18.30
N GLY A 72 -6.96 8.36 -19.15
CA GLY A 72 -6.48 8.43 -20.54
C GLY A 72 -4.97 8.21 -20.72
N ARG A 73 -4.24 7.94 -19.65
CA ARG A 73 -2.83 7.57 -19.70
C ARG A 73 -2.70 6.05 -19.83
N LYS A 74 -1.54 5.58 -20.29
CA LYS A 74 -1.19 4.15 -20.31
C LYS A 74 -0.35 3.78 -19.08
N ASP A 75 0.45 4.72 -18.63
CA ASP A 75 1.41 4.52 -17.55
C ASP A 75 1.20 5.60 -16.49
N LEU A 76 1.29 5.20 -15.22
CA LEU A 76 1.19 6.07 -14.06
C LEU A 76 2.10 5.53 -12.96
N MET A 77 2.84 6.42 -12.34
CA MET A 77 3.49 6.19 -11.04
C MET A 77 2.86 7.11 -10.02
N MET A 78 2.45 6.53 -8.90
CA MET A 78 1.86 7.27 -7.78
C MET A 78 2.67 7.01 -6.51
N LEU A 79 2.89 8.04 -5.72
CA LEU A 79 3.40 7.97 -4.36
C LEU A 79 2.36 8.49 -3.40
N THR A 80 2.15 7.76 -2.31
CA THR A 80 1.33 8.21 -1.18
C THR A 80 2.25 8.64 -0.04
N LEU A 81 2.12 9.88 0.40
CA LEU A 81 2.88 10.44 1.52
C LEU A 81 1.95 10.59 2.72
N GLY A 82 2.09 9.70 3.69
CA GLY A 82 1.30 9.64 4.92
C GLY A 82 2.18 9.32 6.11
N THR A 83 1.73 8.48 7.03
CA THR A 83 2.56 7.93 8.13
C THR A 83 3.83 7.29 7.59
N GLY A 84 3.73 6.54 6.50
CA GLY A 84 4.82 6.00 5.69
C GLY A 84 4.82 6.58 4.27
N VAL A 85 5.53 5.91 3.36
CA VAL A 85 5.52 6.18 1.91
C VAL A 85 5.10 4.91 1.19
N GLY A 86 3.92 4.94 0.59
CA GLY A 86 3.45 3.89 -0.30
C GLY A 86 3.66 4.23 -1.77
N GLY A 87 3.46 3.25 -2.63
CA GLY A 87 3.55 3.44 -4.07
C GLY A 87 2.64 2.52 -4.87
N GLY A 88 2.30 2.95 -6.08
CA GLY A 88 1.60 2.15 -7.05
C GLY A 88 2.05 2.47 -8.46
N LEU A 89 2.13 1.45 -9.30
CA LEU A 89 2.54 1.56 -10.69
C LEU A 89 1.44 1.00 -11.60
N ILE A 90 1.09 1.76 -12.62
CA ILE A 90 0.32 1.29 -13.75
C ILE A 90 1.26 1.25 -14.95
N LEU A 91 1.37 0.11 -15.60
CA LEU A 91 2.19 -0.08 -16.78
C LEU A 91 1.33 -0.70 -17.90
N ASN A 92 1.32 -0.06 -19.06
CA ASN A 92 0.49 -0.48 -20.20
C ASN A 92 -1.00 -0.67 -19.83
N GLY A 93 -1.55 0.21 -18.99
CA GLY A 93 -2.95 0.17 -18.59
C GLY A 93 -3.30 -0.86 -17.51
N SER A 94 -2.31 -1.53 -16.93
CA SER A 94 -2.49 -2.57 -15.92
C SER A 94 -1.73 -2.25 -14.64
N LEU A 95 -2.32 -2.54 -13.49
CA LEU A 95 -1.67 -2.38 -12.20
C LEU A 95 -0.52 -3.39 -12.08
N PHE A 96 0.68 -2.87 -11.85
CA PHE A 96 1.89 -3.68 -11.68
C PHE A 96 2.01 -4.17 -10.24
N ARG A 97 1.93 -5.47 -10.03
CA ARG A 97 2.04 -6.12 -8.72
C ARG A 97 3.35 -6.89 -8.52
N GLY A 98 4.20 -6.98 -9.55
CA GLY A 98 5.35 -7.87 -9.52
C GLY A 98 4.96 -9.36 -9.51
N ALA A 99 5.94 -10.22 -9.39
CA ALA A 99 5.74 -11.67 -9.46
C ALA A 99 4.95 -12.25 -8.26
N PHE A 100 5.09 -11.64 -7.09
CA PHE A 100 4.54 -12.16 -5.83
C PHE A 100 3.40 -11.31 -5.25
N GLY A 101 2.95 -10.27 -5.95
CA GLY A 101 1.90 -9.38 -5.48
C GLY A 101 2.39 -8.16 -4.70
N ILE A 102 3.68 -8.04 -4.43
CA ILE A 102 4.31 -6.99 -3.61
C ILE A 102 5.18 -6.02 -4.44
N GLY A 103 4.81 -5.78 -5.67
CA GLY A 103 5.50 -4.81 -6.52
C GLY A 103 5.18 -3.36 -6.12
N ALA A 104 6.00 -2.44 -6.61
CA ALA A 104 5.83 -0.99 -6.41
C ALA A 104 6.01 -0.49 -4.96
N GLU A 105 6.81 -1.17 -4.17
CA GLU A 105 7.22 -0.73 -2.82
C GLU A 105 8.19 0.45 -2.88
N LEU A 106 7.74 1.58 -3.46
CA LEU A 106 8.57 2.73 -3.82
C LEU A 106 9.13 3.45 -2.59
N GLY A 107 8.45 3.38 -1.45
CA GLY A 107 8.92 3.92 -0.19
C GLY A 107 10.18 3.24 0.33
N HIS A 108 10.47 2.01 -0.13
CA HIS A 108 11.62 1.24 0.30
C HIS A 108 12.81 1.29 -0.66
N ILE A 109 12.74 2.14 -1.69
CA ILE A 109 13.91 2.47 -2.52
C ILE A 109 14.96 3.11 -1.62
N ARG A 110 16.19 2.59 -1.66
CA ARG A 110 17.32 3.12 -0.89
C ARG A 110 17.75 4.48 -1.47
N LEU A 111 17.50 5.53 -0.70
CA LEU A 111 17.87 6.90 -1.06
C LEU A 111 19.26 7.27 -0.52
N ILE A 112 19.55 6.90 0.72
CA ILE A 112 20.80 7.23 1.40
C ILE A 112 21.47 5.93 1.88
N PRO A 113 22.63 5.54 1.33
CA PRO A 113 23.39 4.41 1.83
C PRO A 113 23.69 4.58 3.35
N ASP A 114 23.54 3.51 4.13
CA ASP A 114 23.77 3.48 5.58
C ASP A 114 22.98 4.51 6.41
N GLY A 115 21.92 5.07 5.82
CA GLY A 115 21.03 6.02 6.48
C GLY A 115 20.17 5.40 7.58
N HIS A 116 19.07 6.07 7.94
CA HIS A 116 18.18 5.63 9.02
C HIS A 116 17.68 4.20 8.79
N LEU A 117 17.60 3.43 9.89
CA LEU A 117 17.00 2.10 9.87
C LEU A 117 15.53 2.19 9.51
N CYS A 118 15.10 1.38 8.55
CA CYS A 118 13.71 1.28 8.12
C CYS A 118 13.02 0.06 8.73
N GLY A 119 11.71 0.15 8.95
CA GLY A 119 10.89 -0.95 9.45
C GLY A 119 10.93 -2.21 8.56
N CYS A 120 11.30 -2.08 7.28
CA CYS A 120 11.51 -3.22 6.38
C CYS A 120 12.82 -4.00 6.64
N GLY A 121 13.64 -3.59 7.62
CA GLY A 121 14.94 -4.18 7.95
C GLY A 121 16.12 -3.61 7.15
N SER A 122 15.88 -2.79 6.13
CA SER A 122 16.93 -2.11 5.35
C SER A 122 17.29 -0.76 5.96
N ARG A 123 18.30 -0.07 5.38
CA ARG A 123 18.69 1.28 5.76
C ARG A 123 18.56 2.25 4.60
N GLY A 124 18.21 3.50 4.93
CA GLY A 124 18.21 4.60 3.98
C GLY A 124 17.07 4.61 2.99
N CYS A 125 15.96 3.95 3.28
CA CYS A 125 14.76 3.95 2.46
C CYS A 125 14.17 5.36 2.35
N LEU A 126 13.59 5.69 1.18
CA LEU A 126 12.90 6.96 0.92
C LEU A 126 11.89 7.32 2.02
N GLU A 127 11.16 6.36 2.52
CA GLU A 127 10.18 6.52 3.61
C GLU A 127 10.80 7.18 4.85
N GLN A 128 12.05 6.86 5.17
CA GLN A 128 12.74 7.43 6.33
C GLN A 128 13.08 8.91 6.18
N TYR A 129 12.83 9.51 5.02
CA TYR A 129 13.14 10.92 4.74
C TYR A 129 11.92 11.70 4.27
N ALA A 130 10.94 11.04 3.64
CA ALA A 130 9.81 11.70 2.98
C ALA A 130 8.45 11.44 3.67
N SER A 131 8.38 10.60 4.70
CA SER A 131 7.12 10.30 5.40
C SER A 131 6.78 11.33 6.49
N GLY A 132 5.52 11.34 6.94
CA GLY A 132 5.09 12.11 8.11
C GLY A 132 5.83 11.69 9.38
N SER A 133 6.15 10.40 9.54
CA SER A 133 6.98 9.91 10.65
C SER A 133 8.40 10.46 10.57
N ALA A 134 8.98 10.57 9.37
CA ALA A 134 10.28 11.19 9.17
C ALA A 134 10.25 12.69 9.51
N LEU A 135 9.21 13.40 9.08
CA LEU A 135 9.03 14.82 9.40
C LEU A 135 8.97 15.04 10.92
N MET A 136 8.18 14.23 11.64
CA MET A 136 8.11 14.31 13.10
C MET A 136 9.46 14.05 13.77
N ARG A 137 10.23 13.08 13.28
CA ARG A 137 11.58 12.79 13.79
C ARG A 137 12.50 14.00 13.59
N HIS A 138 12.57 14.54 12.37
CA HIS A 138 13.42 15.72 12.07
C HIS A 138 13.02 16.93 12.90
N ALA A 139 11.72 17.18 13.10
CA ALA A 139 11.26 18.27 13.94
C ALA A 139 11.73 18.11 15.40
N ARG A 140 11.64 16.89 15.98
CA ARG A 140 12.14 16.61 17.33
C ARG A 140 13.65 16.78 17.43
N GLU A 141 14.40 16.30 16.44
CA GLU A 141 15.86 16.47 16.39
C GLU A 141 16.25 17.96 16.36
N ALA A 142 15.56 18.76 15.55
CA ALA A 142 15.79 20.19 15.44
C ALA A 142 15.48 20.94 16.76
N ILE A 143 14.37 20.60 17.43
CA ILE A 143 14.00 21.18 18.73
C ILE A 143 15.05 20.83 19.78
N ASN A 144 15.50 19.57 19.82
CA ASN A 144 16.49 19.13 20.81
C ASN A 144 17.91 19.68 20.54
N ALA A 145 18.20 20.10 19.32
CA ALA A 145 19.47 20.71 18.94
C ALA A 145 19.51 22.24 19.13
N SER A 146 18.34 22.85 19.37
CA SER A 146 18.27 24.29 19.65
C SER A 146 18.64 24.55 21.10
N PRO A 147 19.60 25.49 21.40
CA PRO A 147 20.02 25.82 22.75
C PRO A 147 18.92 26.52 23.56
#